data_97f2d7414cce8f4488335b54c85866fc
#
_entry.id   97f2d7414cce8f4488335b54c85866fc
#
_cell.length_a   1.000
_cell.length_b   1.000
_cell.length_c   1.000
_cell.angle_alpha   90.00
_cell.angle_beta   90.00
_cell.angle_gamma   90.00
#
_symmetry.space_group_name_H-M   'P 1'
#
loop_
_entity.id
_entity.type
_entity.pdbx_description
1 polymer ?
#
loop_
_entity_poly.entity_id
_entity_poly.type
_entity_poly.pdbx_seq_one_letter_code
_entity_poly.pdbx_strand_id
1 'polypeptide(L)'
;MTNPFHLYATKFPAIKDKLLKAHMPIKPDDFVRRSFKGAMMGGVTFTLLAFFSFDILGGNKLHLLWLFPIFCVMLFSFFMHTPDVQIRKRQREMEKEVLFAGRFILVKIESGQPFFNALEDASKAQGIAGKYFGEIVNEIKLGTPIEKALDNAIEYSPSEKFRRILWQVNNSLKTGTDVGNTLRANLKQTMDEQIIEIKEYGKKLNSLAMFYMLI
;
A
#
# COMPACT_ATOMS: atom_id res chain seq x y z
N MET A 1 14.13 -23.76 -21.14
CA MET A 1 14.27 -22.38 -21.63
C MET A 1 14.00 -21.44 -20.48
N THR A 2 15.00 -20.87 -19.87
CA THR A 2 14.90 -19.93 -18.76
C THR A 2 14.32 -18.62 -19.30
N ASN A 3 13.09 -18.33 -18.90
CA ASN A 3 12.39 -17.11 -19.28
C ASN A 3 13.20 -15.89 -18.79
N PRO A 4 13.65 -14.95 -19.63
CA PRO A 4 14.45 -13.79 -19.20
C PRO A 4 13.72 -12.94 -18.15
N PHE A 5 12.39 -12.99 -18.14
CA PHE A 5 11.54 -12.31 -17.16
C PHE A 5 11.63 -12.94 -15.75
N HIS A 6 11.86 -14.27 -15.66
CA HIS A 6 12.11 -14.96 -14.40
C HIS A 6 13.44 -14.52 -13.77
N LEU A 7 14.49 -14.37 -14.58
CA LEU A 7 15.80 -13.84 -14.13
C LEU A 7 15.69 -12.40 -13.61
N TYR A 8 14.84 -11.57 -14.22
CA TYR A 8 14.58 -10.20 -13.73
C TYR A 8 13.79 -10.21 -12.43
N ALA A 9 12.76 -11.04 -12.33
CA ALA A 9 11.94 -11.14 -11.12
C ALA A 9 12.73 -11.70 -9.92
N THR A 10 13.65 -12.64 -10.14
CA THR A 10 14.54 -13.18 -9.09
C THR A 10 15.64 -12.20 -8.68
N LYS A 11 16.07 -11.32 -9.57
CA LYS A 11 17.10 -10.30 -9.28
C LYS A 11 16.55 -9.12 -8.46
N PHE A 12 15.22 -8.97 -8.42
CA PHE A 12 14.53 -7.93 -7.64
C PHE A 12 13.51 -8.54 -6.66
N PRO A 13 13.94 -9.15 -5.55
CA PRO A 13 13.05 -9.73 -4.54
C PRO A 13 12.04 -8.70 -3.97
N ALA A 14 12.43 -7.42 -4.00
CA ALA A 14 11.55 -6.31 -3.63
C ALA A 14 10.23 -6.23 -4.44
N ILE A 15 10.18 -6.77 -5.68
CA ILE A 15 8.95 -6.76 -6.49
C ILE A 15 7.90 -7.68 -5.89
N LYS A 16 8.31 -8.85 -5.40
CA LYS A 16 7.40 -9.82 -4.75
C LYS A 16 6.75 -9.19 -3.52
N ASP A 17 7.56 -8.57 -2.65
CA ASP A 17 7.07 -7.91 -1.43
C ASP A 17 6.17 -6.71 -1.75
N LYS A 18 6.50 -5.94 -2.78
CA LYS A 18 5.66 -4.83 -3.25
C LYS A 18 4.33 -5.31 -3.78
N LEU A 19 4.29 -6.39 -4.57
CA LEU A 19 3.05 -6.95 -5.09
C LEU A 19 2.16 -7.52 -3.98
N LEU A 20 2.76 -8.16 -2.97
CA LEU A 20 2.03 -8.64 -1.78
C LEU A 20 1.43 -7.47 -0.99
N LYS A 21 2.21 -6.44 -0.68
CA LYS A 21 1.72 -5.23 0.01
C LYS A 21 0.68 -4.45 -0.81
N ALA A 22 0.78 -4.49 -2.14
CA ALA A 22 -0.23 -3.94 -3.04
C ALA A 22 -1.48 -4.80 -3.14
N HIS A 23 -1.51 -6.02 -2.56
CA HIS A 23 -2.57 -7.03 -2.74
C HIS A 23 -2.92 -7.25 -4.22
N MET A 24 -1.90 -7.27 -5.07
CA MET A 24 -2.08 -7.59 -6.47
C MET A 24 -1.96 -9.10 -6.67
N PRO A 25 -3.03 -9.82 -7.08
CA PRO A 25 -3.00 -11.27 -7.28
C PRO A 25 -2.30 -11.65 -8.58
N ILE A 26 -1.14 -11.05 -8.84
CA ILE A 26 -0.36 -11.23 -10.08
C ILE A 26 1.01 -11.77 -9.68
N LYS A 27 1.48 -12.82 -10.39
CA LYS A 27 2.83 -13.33 -10.20
C LYS A 27 3.86 -12.27 -10.64
N PRO A 28 5.01 -12.16 -9.94
CA PRO A 28 6.05 -11.19 -10.28
C PRO A 28 6.47 -11.25 -11.77
N ASP A 29 6.59 -12.47 -12.32
CA ASP A 29 6.96 -12.70 -13.71
C ASP A 29 5.93 -12.15 -14.70
N ASP A 30 4.63 -12.36 -14.40
CA ASP A 30 3.53 -11.86 -15.23
C ASP A 30 3.41 -10.34 -15.14
N PHE A 31 3.70 -9.77 -13.98
CA PHE A 31 3.72 -8.32 -13.80
C PHE A 31 4.80 -7.67 -14.65
N VAL A 32 6.05 -8.16 -14.58
CA VAL A 32 7.17 -7.66 -15.40
C VAL A 32 6.86 -7.81 -16.89
N ARG A 33 6.32 -8.96 -17.30
CA ARG A 33 5.92 -9.21 -18.69
C ARG A 33 4.83 -8.26 -19.19
N ARG A 34 3.82 -7.97 -18.36
CA ARG A 34 2.76 -7.00 -18.70
C ARG A 34 3.31 -5.59 -18.80
N SER A 35 4.16 -5.18 -17.86
CA SER A 35 4.83 -3.87 -17.86
C SER A 35 5.70 -3.70 -19.09
N PHE A 36 6.45 -4.72 -19.48
CA PHE A 36 7.27 -4.69 -20.69
C PHE A 36 6.42 -4.58 -21.97
N LYS A 37 5.35 -5.39 -22.08
CA LYS A 37 4.41 -5.29 -23.23
C LYS A 37 3.76 -3.92 -23.30
N GLY A 38 3.32 -3.37 -22.16
CA GLY A 38 2.72 -2.04 -22.09
C GLY A 38 3.70 -0.94 -22.51
N ALA A 39 4.94 -1.02 -22.06
CA ALA A 39 6.00 -0.08 -22.42
C ALA A 39 6.32 -0.15 -23.92
N MET A 40 6.38 -1.35 -24.49
CA MET A 40 6.63 -1.55 -25.91
C MET A 40 5.48 -1.03 -26.77
N MET A 41 4.21 -1.34 -26.43
CA MET A 41 3.05 -0.80 -27.13
C MET A 41 2.98 0.73 -27.04
N GLY A 42 3.15 1.28 -25.84
CA GLY A 42 3.16 2.72 -25.62
C GLY A 42 4.31 3.42 -26.35
N GLY A 43 5.51 2.81 -26.36
CA GLY A 43 6.66 3.31 -27.09
C GLY A 43 6.40 3.38 -28.62
N VAL A 44 5.81 2.33 -29.20
CA VAL A 44 5.44 2.32 -30.62
C VAL A 44 4.41 3.38 -30.94
N THR A 45 3.32 3.49 -30.15
CA THR A 45 2.27 4.50 -30.39
C THR A 45 2.82 5.92 -30.29
N PHE A 46 3.67 6.18 -29.29
CA PHE A 46 4.28 7.51 -29.11
C PHE A 46 5.26 7.85 -30.25
N THR A 47 6.06 6.87 -30.70
CA THR A 47 6.99 7.07 -31.82
C THR A 47 6.24 7.34 -33.12
N LEU A 48 5.09 6.68 -33.35
CA LEU A 48 4.23 6.96 -34.51
C LEU A 48 3.64 8.38 -34.46
N LEU A 49 3.13 8.79 -33.29
CA LEU A 49 2.62 10.16 -33.11
C LEU A 49 3.73 11.21 -33.31
N ALA A 50 4.92 10.96 -32.78
CA ALA A 50 6.07 11.82 -32.99
C ALA A 50 6.47 11.87 -34.47
N PHE A 51 6.42 10.75 -35.18
CA PHE A 51 6.72 10.70 -36.64
C PHE A 51 5.81 11.62 -37.41
N PHE A 52 4.48 11.55 -37.21
CA PHE A 52 3.52 12.43 -37.85
C PHE A 52 3.71 13.91 -37.49
N SER A 53 4.03 14.19 -36.24
CA SER A 53 4.28 15.57 -35.77
C SER A 53 5.53 16.16 -36.41
N PHE A 54 6.61 15.37 -36.56
CA PHE A 54 7.86 15.82 -37.20
C PHE A 54 7.74 16.04 -38.70
N ASP A 55 6.80 15.31 -39.39
CA ASP A 55 6.50 15.54 -40.79
C ASP A 55 5.89 16.93 -41.04
N ILE A 56 5.07 17.39 -40.09
CA ILE A 56 4.44 18.73 -40.14
C ILE A 56 5.46 19.84 -39.86
N LEU A 57 6.45 19.58 -38.97
CA LEU A 57 7.46 20.58 -38.56
C LEU A 57 8.72 20.59 -39.46
N GLY A 58 8.88 19.68 -40.43
CA GLY A 58 10.04 19.63 -41.31
C GLY A 58 11.36 19.19 -40.66
N GLY A 59 11.28 18.47 -39.52
CA GLY A 59 12.44 18.04 -38.75
C GLY A 59 13.14 16.78 -39.29
N ASN A 60 14.40 16.57 -38.91
CA ASN A 60 15.22 15.45 -39.37
C ASN A 60 14.77 14.13 -38.69
N LYS A 61 14.21 13.19 -39.45
CA LYS A 61 13.61 11.92 -38.97
C LYS A 61 14.62 10.97 -38.28
N LEU A 62 15.93 11.18 -38.50
CA LEU A 62 16.97 10.35 -37.84
C LEU A 62 16.96 10.42 -36.33
N HIS A 63 16.54 11.54 -35.74
CA HIS A 63 16.48 11.71 -34.30
C HIS A 63 15.39 10.87 -33.63
N LEU A 64 14.33 10.44 -34.40
CA LEU A 64 13.27 9.59 -33.89
C LEU A 64 13.77 8.19 -33.52
N LEU A 65 14.82 7.69 -34.19
CA LEU A 65 15.38 6.36 -33.90
C LEU A 65 15.94 6.27 -32.48
N TRP A 66 16.50 7.37 -31.98
CA TRP A 66 17.03 7.47 -30.59
C TRP A 66 15.93 7.74 -29.57
N LEU A 67 14.83 8.36 -29.97
CA LEU A 67 13.72 8.67 -29.08
C LEU A 67 12.95 7.41 -28.63
N PHE A 68 12.84 6.41 -29.51
CA PHE A 68 12.13 5.16 -29.22
C PHE A 68 12.66 4.41 -27.98
N PRO A 69 13.97 4.05 -27.88
CA PRO A 69 14.47 3.33 -26.72
C PRO A 69 14.38 4.16 -25.43
N ILE A 70 14.56 5.48 -25.52
CA ILE A 70 14.43 6.39 -24.35
C ILE A 70 12.99 6.33 -23.82
N PHE A 71 12.00 6.38 -24.73
CA PHE A 71 10.58 6.30 -24.34
C PHE A 71 10.19 4.95 -23.78
N CYS A 72 10.69 3.86 -24.37
CA CYS A 72 10.45 2.52 -23.85
C CYS A 72 11.00 2.34 -22.43
N VAL A 73 12.21 2.83 -22.15
CA VAL A 73 12.81 2.77 -20.80
C VAL A 73 12.02 3.63 -19.81
N MET A 74 11.61 4.83 -20.23
CA MET A 74 10.82 5.73 -19.39
C MET A 74 9.45 5.11 -19.03
N LEU A 75 8.72 4.58 -20.02
CA LEU A 75 7.44 3.92 -19.81
C LEU A 75 7.58 2.64 -18.98
N PHE A 76 8.61 1.84 -19.23
CA PHE A 76 8.88 0.67 -18.43
C PHE A 76 9.13 1.02 -16.96
N SER A 77 9.95 2.05 -16.70
CA SER A 77 10.17 2.57 -15.35
C SER A 77 8.86 3.04 -14.71
N PHE A 78 8.03 3.77 -15.45
CA PHE A 78 6.73 4.24 -14.98
C PHE A 78 5.81 3.06 -14.59
N PHE A 79 5.69 2.03 -15.43
CA PHE A 79 4.89 0.84 -15.11
C PHE A 79 5.42 0.07 -13.91
N MET A 80 6.75 0.02 -13.73
CA MET A 80 7.37 -0.62 -12.55
C MET A 80 7.06 0.11 -11.24
N HIS A 81 6.71 1.40 -11.27
CA HIS A 81 6.29 2.16 -10.09
C HIS A 81 4.78 2.04 -9.76
N THR A 82 4.00 1.37 -10.61
CA THR A 82 2.55 1.18 -10.38
C THR A 82 2.23 0.53 -9.03
N PRO A 83 2.93 -0.53 -8.55
CA PRO A 83 2.68 -1.10 -7.24
C PRO A 83 2.88 -0.09 -6.10
N ASP A 84 3.86 0.79 -6.19
CA ASP A 84 4.14 1.81 -5.17
C ASP A 84 2.97 2.79 -5.01
N VAL A 85 2.30 3.13 -6.11
CA VAL A 85 1.09 3.97 -6.10
C VAL A 85 -0.08 3.24 -5.42
N GLN A 86 -0.26 1.96 -5.73
CA GLN A 86 -1.30 1.13 -5.11
C GLN A 86 -1.06 0.95 -3.60
N ILE A 87 0.19 0.70 -3.18
CA ILE A 87 0.56 0.60 -1.77
C ILE A 87 0.20 1.91 -1.04
N ARG A 88 0.61 3.06 -1.58
CA ARG A 88 0.31 4.37 -0.98
C ARG A 88 -1.19 4.66 -0.90
N LYS A 89 -1.95 4.26 -1.92
CA LYS A 89 -3.41 4.38 -1.90
C LYS A 89 -4.01 3.54 -0.75
N ARG A 90 -3.66 2.26 -0.68
CA ARG A 90 -4.12 1.35 0.38
C ARG A 90 -3.67 1.79 1.77
N GLN A 91 -2.43 2.28 1.89
CA GLN A 91 -1.95 2.85 3.16
C GLN A 91 -2.85 3.99 3.64
N ARG A 92 -3.15 4.96 2.77
CA ARG A 92 -4.01 6.10 3.13
C ARG A 92 -5.44 5.69 3.49
N GLU A 93 -5.99 4.72 2.78
CA GLU A 93 -7.33 4.19 3.05
C GLU A 93 -7.35 3.45 4.39
N MET A 94 -6.33 2.61 4.67
CA MET A 94 -6.18 1.93 5.94
C MET A 94 -6.00 2.91 7.11
N GLU A 95 -5.18 3.94 6.96
CA GLU A 95 -4.92 4.92 8.01
C GLU A 95 -6.17 5.73 8.41
N LYS A 96 -7.13 5.90 7.49
CA LYS A 96 -8.43 6.51 7.80
C LYS A 96 -9.33 5.58 8.61
N GLU A 97 -9.29 4.29 8.32
CA GLU A 97 -10.20 3.31 8.91
C GLU A 97 -9.67 2.69 10.20
N VAL A 98 -8.34 2.64 10.38
CA VAL A 98 -7.69 1.91 11.49
C VAL A 98 -8.14 2.38 12.86
N LEU A 99 -8.35 3.68 13.04
CA LEU A 99 -8.82 4.23 14.31
C LEU A 99 -10.26 3.83 14.62
N PHE A 100 -11.12 3.87 13.60
CA PHE A 100 -12.52 3.47 13.78
C PHE A 100 -12.63 1.98 14.07
N ALA A 101 -11.94 1.16 13.27
CA ALA A 101 -11.94 -0.29 13.44
C ALA A 101 -11.29 -0.73 14.76
N GLY A 102 -10.20 -0.07 15.17
CA GLY A 102 -9.56 -0.32 16.46
C GLY A 102 -10.46 0.05 17.64
N ARG A 103 -11.18 1.16 17.57
CA ARG A 103 -12.17 1.54 18.59
C ARG A 103 -13.32 0.55 18.68
N PHE A 104 -13.81 0.06 17.54
CA PHE A 104 -14.85 -0.96 17.51
C PHE A 104 -14.40 -2.22 18.26
N ILE A 105 -13.19 -2.72 17.97
CA ILE A 105 -12.60 -3.87 18.69
C ILE A 105 -12.45 -3.57 20.18
N LEU A 106 -11.96 -2.39 20.54
CA LEU A 106 -11.78 -1.99 21.93
C LEU A 106 -13.11 -2.03 22.71
N VAL A 107 -14.17 -1.42 22.18
CA VAL A 107 -15.50 -1.43 22.80
C VAL A 107 -16.03 -2.84 23.01
N LYS A 108 -15.79 -3.74 22.05
CA LYS A 108 -16.18 -5.15 22.16
C LYS A 108 -15.41 -5.86 23.28
N ILE A 109 -14.09 -5.64 23.38
CA ILE A 109 -13.27 -6.22 24.47
C ILE A 109 -13.70 -5.66 25.83
N GLU A 110 -13.95 -4.37 25.94
CA GLU A 110 -14.42 -3.72 27.16
C GLU A 110 -15.82 -4.19 27.59
N SER A 111 -16.64 -4.65 26.68
CA SER A 111 -17.90 -5.32 26.98
C SER A 111 -17.75 -6.80 27.41
N GLY A 112 -16.52 -7.28 27.57
CA GLY A 112 -16.22 -8.65 28.01
C GLY A 112 -16.12 -9.67 26.87
N GLN A 113 -16.13 -9.22 25.59
CA GLN A 113 -16.01 -10.12 24.46
C GLN A 113 -14.56 -10.55 24.26
N PRO A 114 -14.25 -11.84 24.03
CA PRO A 114 -12.89 -12.29 23.71
C PRO A 114 -12.35 -11.59 22.46
N PHE A 115 -11.04 -11.32 22.44
CA PHE A 115 -10.37 -10.60 21.34
C PHE A 115 -10.67 -11.21 19.97
N PHE A 116 -10.63 -12.54 19.84
CA PHE A 116 -10.93 -13.21 18.58
C PHE A 116 -12.34 -12.90 18.06
N ASN A 117 -13.35 -12.93 18.92
CA ASN A 117 -14.73 -12.65 18.54
C ASN A 117 -14.90 -11.17 18.15
N ALA A 118 -14.24 -10.25 18.87
CA ALA A 118 -14.22 -8.84 18.52
C ALA A 118 -13.56 -8.60 17.15
N LEU A 119 -12.48 -9.34 16.83
CA LEU A 119 -11.81 -9.30 15.54
C LEU A 119 -12.70 -9.87 14.42
N GLU A 120 -13.41 -10.97 14.69
CA GLU A 120 -14.37 -11.55 13.76
C GLU A 120 -15.54 -10.60 13.45
N ASP A 121 -16.06 -9.92 14.46
CA ASP A 121 -17.09 -8.90 14.24
C ASP A 121 -16.54 -7.70 13.43
N ALA A 122 -15.31 -7.26 13.69
CA ALA A 122 -14.66 -6.21 12.92
C ALA A 122 -14.39 -6.60 11.46
N SER A 123 -14.20 -7.89 11.20
CA SER A 123 -13.99 -8.41 9.84
C SER A 123 -15.22 -8.29 8.93
N LYS A 124 -16.41 -8.18 9.53
CA LYS A 124 -17.67 -7.99 8.80
C LYS A 124 -17.91 -6.54 8.38
N ALA A 125 -17.10 -5.61 8.88
CA ALA A 125 -17.18 -4.20 8.51
C ALA A 125 -16.80 -3.99 7.04
N GLN A 126 -17.48 -3.06 6.38
CA GLN A 126 -17.12 -2.62 5.04
C GLN A 126 -15.83 -1.79 5.10
N GLY A 127 -14.98 -1.93 4.06
CA GLY A 127 -13.76 -1.14 3.95
C GLY A 127 -12.49 -1.99 3.92
N ILE A 128 -11.35 -1.31 3.92
CA ILE A 128 -10.04 -1.97 3.83
C ILE A 128 -9.68 -2.64 5.15
N ALA A 129 -9.91 -2.00 6.28
CA ALA A 129 -9.62 -2.56 7.60
C ALA A 129 -10.40 -3.87 7.83
N GLY A 130 -11.70 -3.91 7.47
CA GLY A 130 -12.51 -5.12 7.55
C GLY A 130 -11.94 -6.28 6.73
N LYS A 131 -11.44 -6.01 5.53
CA LYS A 131 -10.79 -7.03 4.69
C LYS A 131 -9.53 -7.62 5.33
N TYR A 132 -8.66 -6.78 5.89
CA TYR A 132 -7.45 -7.24 6.58
C TYR A 132 -7.80 -8.07 7.83
N PHE A 133 -8.79 -7.64 8.63
CA PHE A 133 -9.26 -8.45 9.75
C PHE A 133 -9.86 -9.77 9.27
N GLY A 134 -10.59 -9.75 8.13
CA GLY A 134 -11.12 -10.97 7.51
C GLY A 134 -10.03 -11.96 7.11
N GLU A 135 -8.92 -11.49 6.57
CA GLU A 135 -7.76 -12.33 6.23
C GLU A 135 -7.17 -12.97 7.49
N ILE A 136 -6.95 -12.18 8.57
CA ILE A 136 -6.45 -12.70 9.85
C ILE A 136 -7.41 -13.75 10.43
N VAL A 137 -8.71 -13.45 10.49
CA VAL A 137 -9.74 -14.37 11.00
C VAL A 137 -9.79 -15.64 10.18
N ASN A 138 -9.64 -15.55 8.87
CA ASN A 138 -9.66 -16.70 7.97
C ASN A 138 -8.44 -17.61 8.19
N GLU A 139 -7.24 -17.04 8.36
CA GLU A 139 -6.03 -17.79 8.72
C GLU A 139 -6.21 -18.54 10.04
N ILE A 140 -6.80 -17.89 11.06
CA ILE A 140 -7.06 -18.50 12.36
C ILE A 140 -8.07 -19.64 12.23
N LYS A 141 -9.15 -19.45 11.47
CA LYS A 141 -10.15 -20.49 11.21
C LYS A 141 -9.59 -21.69 10.44
N LEU A 142 -8.55 -21.48 9.65
CA LEU A 142 -7.82 -22.54 8.95
C LEU A 142 -6.80 -23.28 9.85
N GLY A 143 -6.72 -22.92 11.14
CA GLY A 143 -5.87 -23.59 12.12
C GLY A 143 -4.54 -22.89 12.40
N THR A 144 -4.30 -21.70 11.87
CA THR A 144 -3.10 -20.90 12.20
C THR A 144 -3.26 -20.31 13.61
N PRO A 145 -2.27 -20.45 14.52
CA PRO A 145 -2.30 -19.77 15.81
C PRO A 145 -2.47 -18.25 15.65
N ILE A 146 -3.26 -17.65 16.54
CA ILE A 146 -3.62 -16.24 16.46
C ILE A 146 -2.39 -15.32 16.42
N GLU A 147 -1.36 -15.63 17.18
CA GLU A 147 -0.11 -14.88 17.22
C GLU A 147 0.60 -14.90 15.87
N LYS A 148 0.58 -16.05 15.19
CA LYS A 148 1.21 -16.22 13.88
C LYS A 148 0.40 -15.54 12.77
N ALA A 149 -0.92 -15.60 12.83
CA ALA A 149 -1.79 -14.90 11.89
C ALA A 149 -1.61 -13.38 12.01
N LEU A 150 -1.46 -12.86 13.23
CA LEU A 150 -1.13 -11.45 13.47
C LEU A 150 0.27 -11.08 12.96
N ASP A 151 1.28 -11.94 13.16
CA ASP A 151 2.64 -11.70 12.64
C ASP A 151 2.63 -11.64 11.09
N ASN A 152 1.91 -12.53 10.42
CA ASN A 152 1.72 -12.49 8.96
C ASN A 152 1.06 -11.16 8.52
N ALA A 153 0.00 -10.75 9.20
CA ALA A 153 -0.68 -9.49 8.88
C ALA A 153 0.22 -8.25 9.09
N ILE A 154 1.08 -8.28 10.11
CA ILE A 154 2.09 -7.23 10.36
C ILE A 154 3.06 -7.13 9.17
N GLU A 155 3.54 -8.26 8.65
CA GLU A 155 4.52 -8.31 7.57
C GLU A 155 3.95 -7.73 6.26
N TYR A 156 2.70 -8.06 5.92
CA TYR A 156 2.10 -7.69 4.64
C TYR A 156 1.26 -6.42 4.67
N SER A 157 1.03 -5.82 5.84
CA SER A 157 0.27 -4.57 5.93
C SER A 157 1.03 -3.39 5.33
N PRO A 158 0.39 -2.57 4.47
CA PRO A 158 0.98 -1.35 3.93
C PRO A 158 1.02 -0.19 4.94
N SER A 159 0.15 -0.20 5.97
CA SER A 159 0.04 0.88 6.95
C SER A 159 0.95 0.65 8.14
N GLU A 160 1.84 1.61 8.42
CA GLU A 160 2.71 1.56 9.59
C GLU A 160 1.93 1.70 10.91
N LYS A 161 0.92 2.57 10.95
CA LYS A 161 0.04 2.75 12.11
C LYS A 161 -0.69 1.44 12.45
N PHE A 162 -1.21 0.76 11.43
CA PHE A 162 -1.89 -0.53 11.61
C PHE A 162 -0.92 -1.64 12.07
N ARG A 163 0.27 -1.73 11.47
CA ARG A 163 1.32 -2.69 11.88
C ARG A 163 1.70 -2.50 13.35
N ARG A 164 1.88 -1.26 13.79
CA ARG A 164 2.22 -0.93 15.18
C ARG A 164 1.14 -1.41 16.15
N ILE A 165 -0.14 -1.18 15.82
CA ILE A 165 -1.27 -1.64 16.65
C ILE A 165 -1.29 -3.16 16.72
N LEU A 166 -1.21 -3.86 15.58
CA LEU A 166 -1.20 -5.32 15.53
C LEU A 166 -0.01 -5.92 16.29
N TRP A 167 1.18 -5.33 16.15
CA TRP A 167 2.38 -5.77 16.85
C TRP A 167 2.22 -5.69 18.37
N GLN A 168 1.67 -4.60 18.87
CA GLN A 168 1.47 -4.42 20.29
C GLN A 168 0.36 -5.33 20.83
N VAL A 169 -0.72 -5.52 20.09
CA VAL A 169 -1.76 -6.51 20.44
C VAL A 169 -1.17 -7.91 20.47
N ASN A 170 -0.40 -8.28 19.45
CA ASN A 170 0.26 -9.59 19.39
C ASN A 170 1.23 -9.80 20.58
N ASN A 171 1.99 -8.78 20.92
CA ASN A 171 2.87 -8.83 22.09
C ASN A 171 2.09 -8.99 23.39
N SER A 172 0.94 -8.32 23.55
CA SER A 172 0.07 -8.49 24.72
C SER A 172 -0.50 -9.90 24.81
N LEU A 173 -0.88 -10.52 23.70
CA LEU A 173 -1.32 -11.91 23.68
C LEU A 173 -0.20 -12.87 24.08
N LYS A 174 1.02 -12.67 23.56
CA LYS A 174 2.20 -13.49 23.88
C LYS A 174 2.62 -13.38 25.34
N THR A 175 2.48 -12.20 25.93
CA THR A 175 2.88 -11.93 27.33
C THR A 175 1.75 -12.13 28.34
N GLY A 176 0.53 -12.37 27.89
CA GLY A 176 -0.64 -12.49 28.75
C GLY A 176 -1.08 -11.16 29.39
N THR A 177 -0.62 -10.01 28.87
CA THR A 177 -1.05 -8.69 29.32
C THR A 177 -2.42 -8.33 28.74
N ASP A 178 -3.11 -7.38 29.37
CA ASP A 178 -4.45 -6.95 28.96
C ASP A 178 -4.40 -6.28 27.59
N VAL A 179 -5.00 -6.95 26.59
CA VAL A 179 -5.11 -6.48 25.21
C VAL A 179 -5.95 -5.19 25.12
N GLY A 180 -6.99 -5.07 25.95
CA GLY A 180 -7.86 -3.89 25.98
C GLY A 180 -7.08 -2.63 26.36
N ASN A 181 -6.31 -2.68 27.44
CA ASN A 181 -5.48 -1.57 27.89
C ASN A 181 -4.41 -1.20 26.87
N THR A 182 -3.75 -2.21 26.29
CA THR A 182 -2.75 -1.99 25.23
C THR A 182 -3.37 -1.32 24.02
N LEU A 183 -4.51 -1.80 23.54
CA LEU A 183 -5.20 -1.25 22.38
C LEU A 183 -5.67 0.19 22.63
N ARG A 184 -6.21 0.48 23.83
CA ARG A 184 -6.61 1.83 24.25
C ARG A 184 -5.46 2.82 24.20
N ALA A 185 -4.31 2.45 24.77
CA ALA A 185 -3.12 3.30 24.78
C ALA A 185 -2.64 3.63 23.35
N ASN A 186 -2.61 2.60 22.49
CA ASN A 186 -2.20 2.76 21.10
C ASN A 186 -3.13 3.61 20.26
N LEU A 187 -4.43 3.41 20.41
CA LEU A 187 -5.42 4.22 19.71
C LEU A 187 -5.36 5.68 20.12
N LYS A 188 -5.15 5.94 21.43
CA LYS A 188 -4.93 7.30 21.94
C LYS A 188 -3.68 7.93 21.30
N GLN A 189 -2.56 7.23 21.34
CA GLN A 189 -1.32 7.71 20.72
C GLN A 189 -1.51 8.02 19.22
N THR A 190 -2.13 7.10 18.48
CA THR A 190 -2.38 7.28 17.04
C THR A 190 -3.29 8.49 16.77
N MET A 191 -4.25 8.73 17.64
CA MET A 191 -5.14 9.89 17.56
C MET A 191 -4.40 11.20 17.83
N ASP A 192 -3.54 11.22 18.86
CA ASP A 192 -2.72 12.39 19.19
C ASP A 192 -1.76 12.73 18.04
N GLU A 193 -1.15 11.72 17.42
CA GLU A 193 -0.32 11.87 16.22
C GLU A 193 -1.10 12.50 15.06
N GLN A 194 -2.35 12.05 14.79
CA GLN A 194 -3.19 12.64 13.74
C GLN A 194 -3.54 14.10 14.04
N ILE A 195 -3.81 14.45 15.29
CA ILE A 195 -4.09 15.84 15.68
C ILE A 195 -2.87 16.72 15.42
N ILE A 196 -1.67 16.21 15.72
CA ILE A 196 -0.42 16.94 15.45
C ILE A 196 -0.22 17.14 13.94
N GLU A 197 -0.42 16.10 13.12
CA GLU A 197 -0.34 16.18 11.66
C GLU A 197 -1.30 17.24 11.10
N ILE A 198 -2.54 17.28 11.58
CA ILE A 198 -3.54 18.28 11.17
C ILE A 198 -3.12 19.70 11.58
N LYS A 199 -2.60 19.88 12.80
CA LYS A 199 -2.11 21.18 13.28
C LYS A 199 -0.90 21.66 12.45
N GLU A 200 0.03 20.80 12.11
CA GLU A 200 1.16 21.14 11.26
C GLU A 200 0.72 21.53 9.84
N TYR A 201 -0.24 20.80 9.29
CA TYR A 201 -0.84 21.15 8.00
C TYR A 201 -1.52 22.52 8.03
N GLY A 202 -2.28 22.81 9.11
CA GLY A 202 -2.90 24.12 9.32
C GLY A 202 -1.86 25.26 9.41
N LYS A 203 -0.73 25.05 10.10
CA LYS A 203 0.38 26.02 10.14
C LYS A 203 0.98 26.27 8.76
N LYS A 204 1.21 25.23 7.95
CA LYS A 204 1.71 25.36 6.58
C LYS A 204 0.76 26.15 5.69
N LEU A 205 -0.56 25.88 5.78
CA LEU A 205 -1.59 26.62 5.06
C LEU A 205 -1.63 28.09 5.46
N ASN A 206 -1.55 28.38 6.76
CA ASN A 206 -1.54 29.76 7.27
C ASN A 206 -0.30 30.54 6.78
N SER A 207 0.87 29.90 6.76
CA SER A 207 2.10 30.46 6.20
C SER A 207 1.98 30.79 4.71
N LEU A 208 1.37 29.88 3.93
CA LEU A 208 1.09 30.10 2.51
C LEU A 208 0.07 31.24 2.30
N ALA A 209 -1.00 31.28 3.11
CA ALA A 209 -1.98 32.35 3.04
C ALA A 209 -1.39 33.74 3.34
N MET A 210 -0.49 33.81 4.36
CA MET A 210 0.24 35.05 4.64
C MET A 210 1.12 35.48 3.47
N PHE A 211 1.79 34.53 2.82
CA PHE A 211 2.63 34.82 1.65
C PHE A 211 1.80 35.37 0.47
N TYR A 212 0.61 34.79 0.22
CA TYR A 212 -0.32 35.28 -0.80
C TYR A 212 -0.91 36.65 -0.46
N MET A 213 -1.04 36.98 0.83
CA MET A 213 -1.61 38.28 1.25
C MET A 213 -0.59 39.42 1.15
N LEU A 214 0.71 39.08 1.05
CA LEU A 214 1.83 40.04 0.98
C LEU A 214 2.25 40.42 -0.47
N ILE A 215 1.78 39.63 -1.47
CA ILE A 215 1.98 39.85 -2.91
C ILE A 215 0.75 40.53 -3.52
#